data_99d391e93560debe240a517c3ee2efd6
#
_entry.id   99d391e93560debe240a517c3ee2efd6
#
_cell.length_a   1.000
_cell.length_b   1.000
_cell.length_c   1.000
_cell.angle_alpha   90.00
_cell.angle_beta   90.00
_cell.angle_gamma   90.00
#
_symmetry.space_group_name_H-M   'P 1'
#
loop_
_entity.id
_entity.type
_entity.pdbx_description
1 polymer ?
#
loop_
_entity_poly.entity_id
_entity_poly.type
_entity_poly.pdbx_seq_one_letter_code
_entity_poly.pdbx_strand_id
1 'polypeptide(L)'
;MHPMRSWRFCAPALAGLLIGSSACAEVGRLELGVPAAQADLTMGCLYPMTERAAIYGQDSIVGIQVALDELQARQQAGEPVPRLRVIIDDDQSKASYGVSLARSFIHKDGVQVLCGMVSSGVALAVSQLARQEKVLMIGTDHASSRMTLENGHPYYFRVTNDTWTSMAAGARYLQALQKKTGWKRLAFIGPDYEYGHVSRDDLHTALNQLGVKFDDVIELWPRLYEPDYSPYITALEQSRPDIIVSAIWGGDFHAFVKQAAGSRLLETSRLANFDTGANFDFLVALGDKAPAGLILSARHHNNWPQTERNRSFVERFHQLSGRYPTYAAQGAYTGVMVFAKAFEKTGGVTDSQALIRALEGLEIALPEDPPGTYSRIDPVTHQIQQSQAIGSPVPTTAYPPAQLMLGDWSVYSAQELQLDSATLKRRLAARKPVDEP
;
A
#
# COMPACT_ATOMS: atom_id res chain seq x y z
N MET A 1 33.04 -56.94 -17.99
CA MET A 1 31.65 -57.08 -17.50
C MET A 1 31.65 -56.84 -16.01
N HIS A 2 31.30 -55.63 -15.60
CA HIS A 2 31.03 -55.27 -14.23
C HIS A 2 29.78 -54.39 -14.21
N PRO A 3 28.77 -54.62 -13.35
CA PRO A 3 27.52 -53.90 -13.36
C PRO A 3 27.65 -52.55 -12.60
N MET A 4 27.11 -51.52 -13.23
CA MET A 4 26.95 -50.19 -12.62
C MET A 4 25.97 -50.24 -11.46
N ARG A 5 26.37 -49.75 -10.29
CA ARG A 5 25.52 -49.49 -9.10
C ARG A 5 24.78 -48.17 -9.33
N SER A 6 23.47 -48.25 -9.39
CA SER A 6 22.56 -47.11 -9.35
C SER A 6 22.48 -46.50 -7.95
N TRP A 7 22.86 -45.24 -7.81
CA TRP A 7 22.62 -44.45 -6.63
C TRP A 7 21.21 -43.82 -6.69
N ARG A 8 20.36 -44.26 -5.80
CA ARG A 8 19.06 -43.59 -5.57
C ARG A 8 19.27 -42.45 -4.60
N PHE A 9 19.11 -41.22 -5.08
CA PHE A 9 18.94 -40.04 -4.23
C PHE A 9 17.49 -39.99 -3.75
N CYS A 10 17.28 -40.07 -2.44
CA CYS A 10 16.03 -39.69 -1.81
C CYS A 10 15.95 -38.16 -1.79
N ALA A 11 15.04 -37.59 -2.57
CA ALA A 11 14.65 -36.19 -2.44
C ALA A 11 13.53 -36.09 -1.40
N PRO A 12 13.53 -35.07 -0.53
CA PRO A 12 12.40 -34.82 0.36
C PRO A 12 11.19 -34.38 -0.44
N ALA A 13 10.03 -34.92 -0.12
CA ALA A 13 8.76 -34.60 -0.74
C ALA A 13 8.37 -33.14 -0.44
N LEU A 14 8.52 -32.27 -1.44
CA LEU A 14 7.76 -31.02 -1.49
C LEU A 14 6.31 -31.40 -1.81
N ALA A 15 5.39 -31.07 -0.91
CA ALA A 15 3.96 -31.11 -1.17
C ALA A 15 3.65 -30.02 -2.22
N GLY A 16 3.66 -30.41 -3.48
CA GLY A 16 3.24 -29.56 -4.59
C GLY A 16 1.72 -29.39 -4.53
N LEU A 17 1.23 -28.18 -4.37
CA LEU A 17 -0.14 -27.83 -4.70
C LEU A 17 -0.33 -28.01 -6.22
N LEU A 18 -1.02 -29.08 -6.61
CA LEU A 18 -1.57 -29.26 -7.94
C LEU A 18 -2.73 -28.27 -8.14
N ILE A 19 -2.47 -27.21 -8.88
CA ILE A 19 -3.53 -26.36 -9.40
C ILE A 19 -4.12 -27.06 -10.62
N GLY A 20 -5.19 -27.83 -10.39
CA GLY A 20 -6.07 -28.36 -11.42
C GLY A 20 -7.05 -27.28 -11.88
N SER A 21 -7.22 -27.16 -13.19
CA SER A 21 -8.07 -26.20 -13.90
C SER A 21 -9.55 -26.26 -13.52
N SER A 22 -10.17 -25.05 -13.45
CA SER A 22 -11.60 -24.76 -13.64
C SER A 22 -12.58 -25.20 -12.56
N ALA A 23 -12.59 -24.46 -11.47
CA ALA A 23 -13.79 -24.04 -10.73
C ALA A 23 -13.42 -22.71 -10.06
N CYS A 24 -14.32 -21.72 -10.04
CA CYS A 24 -14.22 -20.62 -9.09
C CYS A 24 -14.31 -21.26 -7.69
N ALA A 25 -13.17 -21.69 -7.15
CA ALA A 25 -13.09 -22.04 -5.76
C ALA A 25 -13.25 -20.69 -5.02
N GLU A 26 -14.26 -20.56 -4.17
CA GLU A 26 -14.23 -19.60 -3.07
C GLU A 26 -12.83 -19.72 -2.47
N VAL A 27 -12.06 -18.63 -2.50
CA VAL A 27 -10.76 -18.59 -1.84
C VAL A 27 -11.11 -18.67 -0.36
N GLY A 28 -10.98 -19.85 0.21
CA GLY A 28 -11.33 -20.11 1.60
C GLY A 28 -10.37 -19.34 2.52
N ARG A 29 -10.82 -19.13 3.75
CA ARG A 29 -10.01 -18.58 4.84
C ARG A 29 -8.62 -19.21 4.89
N LEU A 30 -7.59 -18.38 5.02
CA LEU A 30 -6.20 -18.78 5.18
C LEU A 30 -5.72 -18.49 6.61
N GLU A 31 -4.92 -19.38 7.17
CA GLU A 31 -4.25 -19.18 8.46
C GLU A 31 -2.73 -19.32 8.29
N LEU A 32 -1.98 -18.36 8.85
CA LEU A 32 -0.52 -18.32 8.85
C LEU A 32 0.01 -18.22 10.30
N GLY A 33 1.29 -18.52 10.47
CA GLY A 33 1.98 -18.44 11.75
C GLY A 33 1.78 -19.67 12.62
N VAL A 34 1.58 -19.47 13.92
CA VAL A 34 1.45 -20.59 14.88
C VAL A 34 -0.01 -21.00 15.12
N PRO A 35 -0.28 -22.25 15.52
CA PRO A 35 -1.63 -22.68 15.94
C PRO A 35 -2.18 -21.81 17.08
N ALA A 36 -3.51 -21.66 17.15
CA ALA A 36 -4.18 -20.82 18.15
C ALA A 36 -3.73 -21.08 19.60
N ALA A 37 -3.50 -22.34 19.97
CA ALA A 37 -3.05 -22.72 21.33
C ALA A 37 -1.62 -22.26 21.67
N GLN A 38 -0.83 -21.86 20.68
CA GLN A 38 0.56 -21.40 20.84
C GLN A 38 0.71 -19.89 20.60
N ALA A 39 -0.33 -19.25 20.09
CA ALA A 39 -0.28 -17.84 19.75
C ALA A 39 -0.32 -16.96 21.01
N ASP A 40 0.53 -15.95 21.07
CA ASP A 40 0.44 -14.88 22.05
C ASP A 40 -0.68 -13.92 21.67
N LEU A 41 -0.93 -13.75 20.35
CA LEU A 41 -1.97 -12.90 19.77
C LEU A 41 -2.47 -13.45 18.43
N THR A 42 -3.75 -13.16 18.12
CA THR A 42 -4.36 -13.44 16.82
C THR A 42 -4.69 -12.17 16.09
N MET A 43 -4.15 -12.03 14.85
CA MET A 43 -4.48 -10.97 13.92
C MET A 43 -5.50 -11.46 12.90
N GLY A 44 -6.49 -10.63 12.55
CA GLY A 44 -7.46 -10.90 11.49
C GLY A 44 -7.29 -9.89 10.36
N CYS A 45 -6.80 -10.33 9.22
CA CYS A 45 -6.51 -9.47 8.08
C CYS A 45 -7.53 -9.68 6.96
N LEU A 46 -7.96 -8.58 6.37
CA LEU A 46 -8.89 -8.56 5.25
C LEU A 46 -8.17 -8.03 4.01
N TYR A 47 -8.21 -8.79 2.92
CA TYR A 47 -7.63 -8.40 1.65
C TYR A 47 -8.50 -8.85 0.48
N PRO A 48 -8.55 -8.11 -0.63
CA PRO A 48 -9.21 -8.59 -1.84
C PRO A 48 -8.38 -9.72 -2.47
N MET A 49 -8.99 -10.89 -2.65
CA MET A 49 -8.37 -12.06 -3.28
C MET A 49 -8.92 -12.34 -4.67
N THR A 50 -9.88 -11.54 -5.09
CA THR A 50 -10.64 -11.68 -6.34
C THR A 50 -10.56 -10.42 -7.17
N GLU A 51 -11.02 -10.49 -8.43
CA GLU A 51 -11.09 -9.39 -9.38
C GLU A 51 -9.71 -8.77 -9.71
N ARG A 52 -9.70 -7.52 -10.18
CA ARG A 52 -8.47 -6.79 -10.57
C ARG A 52 -7.57 -6.39 -9.41
N ALA A 53 -8.06 -6.53 -8.17
CA ALA A 53 -7.30 -6.24 -6.96
C ALA A 53 -6.63 -7.48 -6.35
N ALA A 54 -6.86 -8.68 -6.90
CA ALA A 54 -6.37 -9.94 -6.32
C ALA A 54 -4.86 -9.99 -6.09
N ILE A 55 -4.07 -9.34 -6.94
CA ILE A 55 -2.61 -9.30 -6.80
C ILE A 55 -2.17 -8.65 -5.48
N TYR A 56 -2.89 -7.63 -5.01
CA TYR A 56 -2.57 -6.96 -3.74
C TYR A 56 -2.78 -7.89 -2.55
N GLY A 57 -3.89 -8.63 -2.54
CA GLY A 57 -4.16 -9.62 -1.49
C GLY A 57 -3.16 -10.77 -1.50
N GLN A 58 -2.86 -11.33 -2.68
CA GLN A 58 -1.87 -12.39 -2.84
C GLN A 58 -0.49 -11.96 -2.36
N ASP A 59 -0.06 -10.75 -2.72
CA ASP A 59 1.23 -10.22 -2.30
C ASP A 59 1.26 -9.87 -0.81
N SER A 60 0.14 -9.39 -0.25
CA SER A 60 0.02 -9.15 1.19
C SER A 60 0.19 -10.44 2.01
N ILE A 61 -0.36 -11.57 1.54
CA ILE A 61 -0.15 -12.88 2.18
C ILE A 61 1.33 -13.24 2.22
N VAL A 62 2.04 -13.10 1.10
CA VAL A 62 3.47 -13.40 1.06
C VAL A 62 4.26 -12.41 1.91
N GLY A 63 3.89 -11.12 1.93
CA GLY A 63 4.49 -10.11 2.81
C GLY A 63 4.35 -10.45 4.29
N ILE A 64 3.16 -10.91 4.71
CA ILE A 64 2.94 -11.44 6.07
C ILE A 64 3.84 -12.65 6.34
N GLN A 65 3.95 -13.59 5.38
CA GLN A 65 4.80 -14.77 5.56
C GLN A 65 6.27 -14.38 5.73
N VAL A 66 6.78 -13.41 4.96
CA VAL A 66 8.15 -12.89 5.13
C VAL A 66 8.36 -12.36 6.54
N ALA A 67 7.41 -11.58 7.07
CA ALA A 67 7.49 -11.05 8.43
C ALA A 67 7.43 -12.16 9.49
N LEU A 68 6.55 -13.14 9.33
CA LEU A 68 6.45 -14.28 10.27
C LEU A 68 7.71 -15.14 10.28
N ASP A 69 8.35 -15.35 9.13
CA ASP A 69 9.63 -16.06 9.02
C ASP A 69 10.75 -15.30 9.75
N GLU A 70 10.77 -13.96 9.62
CA GLU A 70 11.72 -13.11 10.34
C GLU A 70 11.49 -13.17 11.85
N LEU A 71 10.23 -13.10 12.31
CA LEU A 71 9.91 -13.21 13.74
C LEU A 71 10.28 -14.60 14.28
N GLN A 72 10.05 -15.66 13.51
CA GLN A 72 10.44 -17.02 13.91
C GLN A 72 11.95 -17.14 14.06
N ALA A 73 12.73 -16.58 13.16
CA ALA A 73 14.20 -16.56 13.28
C ALA A 73 14.67 -15.81 14.54
N ARG A 74 14.05 -14.66 14.85
CA ARG A 74 14.31 -13.87 16.05
C ARG A 74 13.92 -14.61 17.33
N GLN A 75 12.81 -15.37 17.33
CA GLN A 75 12.41 -16.23 18.45
C GLN A 75 13.44 -17.34 18.69
N GLN A 76 13.93 -17.98 17.62
CA GLN A 76 14.99 -18.98 17.71
C GLN A 76 16.31 -18.41 18.26
N ALA A 77 16.57 -17.13 18.02
CA ALA A 77 17.70 -16.38 18.61
C ALA A 77 17.46 -15.95 20.06
N GLY A 78 16.28 -16.24 20.64
CA GLY A 78 15.91 -15.90 22.03
C GLY A 78 15.40 -14.48 22.23
N GLU A 79 15.01 -13.78 21.15
CA GLU A 79 14.43 -12.44 21.26
C GLU A 79 12.95 -12.51 21.71
N PRO A 80 12.50 -11.51 22.53
CA PRO A 80 11.13 -11.48 23.09
C PRO A 80 10.10 -10.96 22.08
N VAL A 81 9.99 -11.58 20.91
CA VAL A 81 9.02 -11.24 19.86
C VAL A 81 7.78 -12.12 19.94
N PRO A 82 6.59 -11.63 19.50
CA PRO A 82 5.35 -12.38 19.62
C PRO A 82 5.31 -13.63 18.72
N ARG A 83 4.62 -14.64 19.17
CA ARG A 83 4.13 -15.76 18.33
C ARG A 83 2.76 -15.36 17.81
N LEU A 84 2.64 -15.14 16.53
CA LEU A 84 1.43 -14.66 15.91
C LEU A 84 0.68 -15.79 15.20
N ARG A 85 -0.64 -15.79 15.34
CA ARG A 85 -1.58 -16.42 14.43
C ARG A 85 -2.21 -15.34 13.58
N VAL A 86 -2.21 -15.50 12.26
CA VAL A 86 -2.82 -14.55 11.32
C VAL A 86 -3.92 -15.28 10.54
N ILE A 87 -5.15 -14.81 10.65
CA ILE A 87 -6.30 -15.28 9.88
C ILE A 87 -6.54 -14.28 8.76
N ILE A 88 -6.73 -14.76 7.53
CA ILE A 88 -6.91 -13.92 6.35
C ILE A 88 -8.18 -14.35 5.63
N ASP A 89 -9.05 -13.40 5.29
CA ASP A 89 -10.26 -13.60 4.50
C ASP A 89 -10.36 -12.59 3.36
N ASP A 90 -11.12 -12.95 2.30
CA ASP A 90 -11.35 -12.13 1.11
C ASP A 90 -12.48 -11.13 1.35
N ASP A 91 -12.17 -9.82 1.43
CA ASP A 91 -13.16 -8.75 1.57
C ASP A 91 -13.85 -8.37 0.25
N GLN A 92 -13.41 -8.92 -0.87
CA GLN A 92 -13.93 -8.67 -2.23
C GLN A 92 -14.01 -7.17 -2.59
N SER A 93 -13.24 -6.32 -1.93
CA SER A 93 -13.36 -4.86 -2.02
C SER A 93 -14.77 -4.32 -1.69
N LYS A 94 -15.58 -5.05 -0.89
CA LYS A 94 -16.96 -4.70 -0.51
C LYS A 94 -17.06 -4.35 0.97
N ALA A 95 -17.44 -3.12 1.28
CA ALA A 95 -17.50 -2.61 2.66
C ALA A 95 -18.43 -3.44 3.58
N SER A 96 -19.63 -3.80 3.13
CA SER A 96 -20.56 -4.61 3.93
C SER A 96 -20.02 -6.01 4.23
N TYR A 97 -19.30 -6.60 3.27
CA TYR A 97 -18.70 -7.91 3.44
C TYR A 97 -17.50 -7.86 4.39
N GLY A 98 -16.61 -6.87 4.20
CA GLY A 98 -15.49 -6.62 5.11
C GLY A 98 -15.92 -6.42 6.56
N VAL A 99 -16.99 -5.64 6.81
CA VAL A 99 -17.56 -5.46 8.16
C VAL A 99 -18.09 -6.77 8.74
N SER A 100 -18.77 -7.61 7.91
CA SER A 100 -19.27 -8.92 8.37
C SER A 100 -18.14 -9.86 8.76
N LEU A 101 -17.07 -9.93 7.97
CA LEU A 101 -15.89 -10.73 8.25
C LEU A 101 -15.16 -10.23 9.49
N ALA A 102 -14.92 -8.92 9.62
CA ALA A 102 -14.28 -8.34 10.79
C ALA A 102 -15.05 -8.64 12.09
N ARG A 103 -16.40 -8.56 12.04
CA ARG A 103 -17.25 -8.95 13.18
C ARG A 103 -17.10 -10.43 13.53
N SER A 104 -17.02 -11.31 12.52
CA SER A 104 -16.77 -12.74 12.74
C SER A 104 -15.39 -12.97 13.37
N PHE A 105 -14.37 -12.30 12.90
CA PHE A 105 -13.01 -12.35 13.47
C PHE A 105 -13.02 -12.00 14.96
N ILE A 106 -13.67 -10.90 15.33
CA ILE A 106 -13.72 -10.42 16.72
C ILE A 106 -14.50 -11.42 17.60
N HIS A 107 -15.72 -11.77 17.21
CA HIS A 107 -16.64 -12.51 18.09
C HIS A 107 -16.54 -14.02 18.04
N LYS A 108 -16.04 -14.60 16.93
CA LYS A 108 -15.93 -16.06 16.79
C LYS A 108 -14.49 -16.57 16.88
N ASP A 109 -13.55 -15.80 16.32
CA ASP A 109 -12.16 -16.26 16.19
C ASP A 109 -11.26 -15.70 17.29
N GLY A 110 -11.77 -14.77 18.11
CA GLY A 110 -11.02 -14.14 19.20
C GLY A 110 -9.88 -13.24 18.70
N VAL A 111 -10.03 -12.62 17.52
CA VAL A 111 -9.05 -11.69 16.95
C VAL A 111 -8.92 -10.47 17.84
N GLN A 112 -7.70 -10.13 18.18
CA GLN A 112 -7.36 -8.99 19.03
C GLN A 112 -6.88 -7.79 18.23
N VAL A 113 -6.43 -8.00 16.99
CA VAL A 113 -5.95 -6.95 16.09
C VAL A 113 -6.50 -7.20 14.68
N LEU A 114 -7.25 -6.24 14.15
CA LEU A 114 -7.65 -6.23 12.74
C LEU A 114 -6.52 -5.65 11.88
N CYS A 115 -6.34 -6.15 10.66
CA CYS A 115 -5.32 -5.64 9.76
C CYS A 115 -5.73 -5.71 8.28
N GLY A 116 -4.95 -5.06 7.42
CA GLY A 116 -5.11 -5.19 5.98
C GLY A 116 -5.86 -4.05 5.32
N MET A 117 -6.74 -4.46 4.43
CA MET A 117 -7.63 -3.70 3.56
C MET A 117 -6.91 -2.84 2.52
N VAL A 118 -7.24 -3.07 1.25
CA VAL A 118 -6.75 -2.28 0.11
C VAL A 118 -7.68 -1.10 -0.18
N SER A 119 -8.99 -1.35 -0.20
CA SER A 119 -9.99 -0.30 -0.47
C SER A 119 -10.18 0.63 0.73
N SER A 120 -10.01 1.94 0.53
CA SER A 120 -10.31 2.95 1.57
C SER A 120 -11.77 2.94 2.02
N GLY A 121 -12.70 2.57 1.12
CA GLY A 121 -14.12 2.43 1.48
C GLY A 121 -14.39 1.27 2.43
N VAL A 122 -13.75 0.11 2.19
CA VAL A 122 -13.81 -1.05 3.11
C VAL A 122 -13.17 -0.69 4.46
N ALA A 123 -11.96 -0.12 4.40
CA ALA A 123 -11.21 0.24 5.59
C ALA A 123 -11.94 1.24 6.49
N LEU A 124 -12.60 2.25 5.90
CA LEU A 124 -13.39 3.22 6.65
C LEU A 124 -14.55 2.54 7.41
N ALA A 125 -15.26 1.63 6.74
CA ALA A 125 -16.38 0.91 7.36
C ALA A 125 -15.90 -0.05 8.48
N VAL A 126 -14.81 -0.80 8.24
CA VAL A 126 -14.21 -1.70 9.25
C VAL A 126 -13.62 -0.91 10.41
N SER A 127 -13.02 0.27 10.16
CA SER A 127 -12.49 1.16 11.19
C SER A 127 -13.57 1.65 12.16
N GLN A 128 -14.78 1.94 11.67
CA GLN A 128 -15.90 2.26 12.55
C GLN A 128 -16.30 1.09 13.45
N LEU A 129 -16.31 -0.14 12.93
CA LEU A 129 -16.51 -1.33 13.74
C LEU A 129 -15.39 -1.50 14.78
N ALA A 130 -14.12 -1.37 14.37
CA ALA A 130 -12.98 -1.46 15.29
C ALA A 130 -13.08 -0.44 16.45
N ARG A 131 -13.54 0.78 16.15
CA ARG A 131 -13.82 1.81 17.16
C ARG A 131 -14.92 1.38 18.12
N GLN A 132 -16.06 0.87 17.61
CA GLN A 132 -17.20 0.41 18.42
C GLN A 132 -16.83 -0.77 19.33
N GLU A 133 -16.10 -1.74 18.79
CA GLU A 133 -15.68 -2.94 19.51
C GLU A 133 -14.41 -2.72 20.36
N LYS A 134 -13.78 -1.53 20.27
CA LYS A 134 -12.51 -1.19 20.95
C LYS A 134 -11.36 -2.15 20.60
N VAL A 135 -11.33 -2.62 19.37
CA VAL A 135 -10.30 -3.53 18.83
C VAL A 135 -9.28 -2.73 18.03
N LEU A 136 -8.00 -2.98 18.25
CA LEU A 136 -6.92 -2.36 17.49
C LEU A 136 -7.02 -2.73 16.02
N MET A 137 -6.85 -1.75 15.13
CA MET A 137 -6.81 -1.94 13.68
C MET A 137 -5.55 -1.32 13.09
N ILE A 138 -4.80 -2.11 12.30
CA ILE A 138 -3.61 -1.67 11.58
C ILE A 138 -3.88 -1.68 10.08
N GLY A 139 -3.97 -0.49 9.50
CA GLY A 139 -4.11 -0.31 8.06
C GLY A 139 -2.79 -0.48 7.34
N THR A 140 -2.72 -1.42 6.40
CA THR A 140 -1.47 -1.80 5.73
C THR A 140 -1.39 -1.37 4.27
N ASP A 141 -2.51 -0.95 3.65
CA ASP A 141 -2.52 -0.61 2.23
C ASP A 141 -3.41 0.61 1.89
N HIS A 142 -4.68 0.63 2.30
CA HIS A 142 -5.59 1.74 1.97
C HIS A 142 -5.02 3.11 2.37
N ALA A 143 -5.33 4.17 1.59
CA ALA A 143 -4.56 5.41 1.68
C ALA A 143 -5.33 6.69 2.05
N SER A 144 -6.67 6.70 2.11
CA SER A 144 -7.38 7.94 2.43
C SER A 144 -6.82 8.63 3.67
N SER A 145 -6.30 9.85 3.53
CA SER A 145 -5.74 10.64 4.63
C SER A 145 -6.80 11.00 5.69
N ARG A 146 -8.09 11.00 5.32
CA ARG A 146 -9.17 11.24 6.27
C ARG A 146 -9.23 10.20 7.38
N MET A 147 -8.74 8.98 7.14
CA MET A 147 -8.83 7.91 8.14
C MET A 147 -7.99 8.17 9.39
N THR A 148 -6.87 8.88 9.26
CA THR A 148 -6.01 9.26 10.39
C THR A 148 -6.26 10.70 10.85
N LEU A 149 -6.99 11.48 10.07
CA LEU A 149 -7.34 12.88 10.35
C LEU A 149 -8.80 13.00 10.78
N GLU A 150 -9.74 13.31 9.91
CA GLU A 150 -11.14 13.57 10.22
C GLU A 150 -11.87 12.37 10.86
N ASN A 151 -11.52 11.15 10.44
CA ASN A 151 -12.10 9.91 10.96
C ASN A 151 -11.16 9.17 11.93
N GLY A 152 -10.05 9.81 12.33
CA GLY A 152 -9.07 9.19 13.23
C GLY A 152 -9.65 8.93 14.62
N HIS A 153 -9.28 7.80 15.21
CA HIS A 153 -9.69 7.39 16.56
C HIS A 153 -8.58 6.55 17.22
N PRO A 154 -8.60 6.36 18.56
CA PRO A 154 -7.49 5.74 19.29
C PRO A 154 -7.15 4.32 18.88
N TYR A 155 -8.08 3.58 18.29
CA TYR A 155 -7.90 2.17 17.91
C TYR A 155 -7.41 1.96 16.48
N TYR A 156 -7.15 3.03 15.69
CA TYR A 156 -6.72 2.92 14.31
C TYR A 156 -5.32 3.48 14.11
N PHE A 157 -4.44 2.69 13.50
CA PHE A 157 -3.09 3.06 13.08
C PHE A 157 -2.90 2.72 11.61
N ARG A 158 -2.16 3.55 10.86
CA ARG A 158 -1.78 3.24 9.49
C ARG A 158 -0.26 3.22 9.35
N VAL A 159 0.23 2.15 8.70
CA VAL A 159 1.67 1.84 8.60
C VAL A 159 2.21 1.92 7.17
N THR A 160 1.53 2.65 6.30
CA THR A 160 1.95 2.96 4.93
C THR A 160 1.66 4.42 4.62
N ASN A 161 2.33 5.00 3.62
CA ASN A 161 2.06 6.37 3.16
C ASN A 161 0.59 6.52 2.75
N ASP A 162 0.06 7.71 2.98
CA ASP A 162 -1.32 8.07 2.67
C ASP A 162 -1.43 8.99 1.44
N THR A 163 -2.68 9.36 1.10
CA THR A 163 -2.94 10.28 -0.01
C THR A 163 -2.30 11.65 0.23
N TRP A 164 -2.27 12.13 1.48
CA TRP A 164 -1.58 13.38 1.78
C TRP A 164 -0.09 13.28 1.47
N THR A 165 0.59 12.28 1.99
CA THR A 165 2.04 12.09 1.80
C THR A 165 2.39 11.99 0.31
N SER A 166 1.65 11.16 -0.43
CA SER A 166 1.87 10.94 -1.86
C SER A 166 1.59 12.21 -2.68
N MET A 167 0.49 12.91 -2.40
CA MET A 167 0.12 14.12 -3.14
C MET A 167 0.96 15.33 -2.75
N ALA A 168 1.43 15.42 -1.49
CA ALA A 168 2.37 16.46 -1.08
C ALA A 168 3.75 16.30 -1.77
N ALA A 169 4.23 15.06 -1.91
CA ALA A 169 5.43 14.77 -2.70
C ALA A 169 5.21 15.14 -4.17
N GLY A 170 4.07 14.72 -4.74
CA GLY A 170 3.66 15.08 -6.11
C GLY A 170 3.58 16.60 -6.34
N ALA A 171 2.98 17.34 -5.41
CA ALA A 171 2.88 18.79 -5.48
C ALA A 171 4.25 19.49 -5.49
N ARG A 172 5.20 19.01 -4.67
CA ARG A 172 6.59 19.50 -4.68
C ARG A 172 7.30 19.19 -5.99
N TYR A 173 7.11 17.98 -6.50
CA TYR A 173 7.63 17.61 -7.82
C TYR A 173 7.06 18.52 -8.92
N LEU A 174 5.75 18.71 -8.95
CA LEU A 174 5.08 19.57 -9.91
C LEU A 174 5.49 21.05 -9.79
N GLN A 175 5.73 21.56 -8.57
CA GLN A 175 6.28 22.90 -8.35
C GLN A 175 7.67 23.04 -8.99
N ALA A 176 8.54 22.06 -8.78
CA ALA A 176 9.87 22.05 -9.38
C ALA A 176 9.80 21.91 -10.92
N LEU A 177 8.88 21.10 -11.41
CA LEU A 177 8.62 20.95 -12.85
C LEU A 177 8.08 22.23 -13.47
N GLN A 178 7.19 22.96 -12.77
CA GLN A 178 6.64 24.23 -13.26
C GLN A 178 7.73 25.28 -13.48
N LYS A 179 8.71 25.38 -12.58
CA LYS A 179 9.87 26.27 -12.73
C LYS A 179 10.70 25.97 -13.98
N LYS A 180 10.71 24.69 -14.43
CA LYS A 180 11.47 24.24 -15.61
C LYS A 180 10.69 24.37 -16.91
N THR A 181 9.40 24.08 -16.90
CA THR A 181 8.58 23.90 -18.10
C THR A 181 7.51 24.98 -18.29
N GLY A 182 7.15 25.68 -17.21
CA GLY A 182 6.09 26.69 -17.25
C GLY A 182 4.68 26.10 -17.39
N TRP A 183 4.45 24.83 -17.04
CA TRP A 183 3.14 24.20 -17.14
C TRP A 183 2.08 24.98 -16.35
N LYS A 184 0.84 24.98 -16.85
CA LYS A 184 -0.27 25.75 -16.26
C LYS A 184 -1.57 24.95 -16.15
N ARG A 185 -1.81 24.01 -17.05
CA ARG A 185 -3.09 23.33 -17.23
C ARG A 185 -3.04 21.97 -16.58
N LEU A 186 -3.79 21.80 -15.49
CA LEU A 186 -3.88 20.57 -14.69
C LEU A 186 -5.19 19.87 -14.99
N ALA A 187 -5.15 18.58 -15.26
CA ALA A 187 -6.28 17.68 -15.24
C ALA A 187 -6.12 16.66 -14.11
N PHE A 188 -7.22 16.22 -13.52
CA PHE A 188 -7.24 15.12 -12.58
C PHE A 188 -8.15 13.98 -13.07
N ILE A 189 -7.75 12.74 -12.88
CA ILE A 189 -8.57 11.56 -13.11
C ILE A 189 -8.38 10.56 -11.97
N GLY A 190 -9.46 10.18 -11.30
CA GLY A 190 -9.44 9.25 -10.16
C GLY A 190 -10.72 8.43 -10.05
N PRO A 191 -10.71 7.28 -9.39
CA PRO A 191 -11.89 6.45 -9.24
C PRO A 191 -12.94 7.15 -8.38
N ASP A 192 -14.21 7.01 -8.77
CA ASP A 192 -15.37 7.67 -8.12
C ASP A 192 -15.72 7.04 -6.76
N TYR A 193 -14.81 7.17 -5.79
CA TYR A 193 -15.04 6.80 -4.40
C TYR A 193 -14.04 7.52 -3.46
N GLU A 194 -14.11 7.27 -2.17
CA GLU A 194 -13.35 7.94 -1.10
C GLU A 194 -11.88 8.23 -1.45
N TYR A 195 -11.15 7.23 -1.95
CA TYR A 195 -9.72 7.38 -2.26
C TYR A 195 -9.44 8.38 -3.39
N GLY A 196 -10.24 8.33 -4.48
CA GLY A 196 -10.06 9.24 -5.61
C GLY A 196 -10.30 10.69 -5.22
N HIS A 197 -11.42 10.94 -4.53
CA HIS A 197 -11.80 12.29 -4.10
C HIS A 197 -10.79 12.88 -3.10
N VAL A 198 -10.36 12.09 -2.12
CA VAL A 198 -9.35 12.55 -1.13
C VAL A 198 -8.00 12.81 -1.78
N SER A 199 -7.58 11.98 -2.74
CA SER A 199 -6.34 12.21 -3.50
C SER A 199 -6.35 13.56 -4.23
N ARG A 200 -7.48 13.89 -4.86
CA ARG A 200 -7.68 15.18 -5.52
C ARG A 200 -7.63 16.34 -4.52
N ASP A 201 -8.34 16.24 -3.42
CA ASP A 201 -8.40 17.29 -2.39
C ASP A 201 -7.03 17.53 -1.74
N ASP A 202 -6.29 16.46 -1.44
CA ASP A 202 -4.94 16.52 -0.88
C ASP A 202 -3.95 17.15 -1.88
N LEU A 203 -4.01 16.78 -3.17
CA LEU A 203 -3.17 17.38 -4.23
C LEU A 203 -3.40 18.89 -4.33
N HIS A 204 -4.65 19.31 -4.42
CA HIS A 204 -5.01 20.73 -4.55
C HIS A 204 -4.60 21.52 -3.31
N THR A 205 -4.82 20.94 -2.12
CA THR A 205 -4.38 21.56 -0.86
C THR A 205 -2.86 21.76 -0.87
N ALA A 206 -2.09 20.73 -1.23
CA ALA A 206 -0.63 20.80 -1.26
C ALA A 206 -0.11 21.77 -2.31
N LEU A 207 -0.65 21.79 -3.53
CA LEU A 207 -0.28 22.74 -4.58
C LEU A 207 -0.55 24.20 -4.14
N ASN A 208 -1.71 24.45 -3.53
CA ASN A 208 -2.06 25.78 -3.05
C ASN A 208 -1.15 26.25 -1.89
N GLN A 209 -0.80 25.34 -0.95
CA GLN A 209 0.16 25.65 0.13
C GLN A 209 1.55 26.01 -0.41
N LEU A 210 1.96 25.37 -1.50
CA LEU A 210 3.23 25.68 -2.18
C LEU A 210 3.16 26.92 -3.08
N GLY A 211 1.99 27.56 -3.20
CA GLY A 211 1.78 28.74 -4.04
C GLY A 211 1.85 28.47 -5.54
N VAL A 212 1.70 27.20 -5.96
CA VAL A 212 1.65 26.82 -7.38
C VAL A 212 0.40 27.42 -8.01
N LYS A 213 0.56 28.12 -9.15
CA LYS A 213 -0.57 28.68 -9.91
C LYS A 213 -0.86 27.80 -11.11
N PHE A 214 -2.08 27.33 -11.22
CA PHE A 214 -2.52 26.45 -12.29
C PHE A 214 -4.01 26.66 -12.58
N ASP A 215 -4.43 26.22 -13.75
CA ASP A 215 -5.82 26.17 -14.19
C ASP A 215 -6.29 24.71 -14.13
N ASP A 216 -7.29 24.40 -13.32
CA ASP A 216 -7.99 23.13 -13.36
C ASP A 216 -8.84 23.06 -14.63
N VAL A 217 -8.41 22.23 -15.59
CA VAL A 217 -9.08 22.19 -16.89
C VAL A 217 -10.18 21.14 -16.96
N ILE A 218 -10.03 20.05 -16.23
CA ILE A 218 -11.05 18.99 -16.10
C ILE A 218 -10.74 18.06 -14.94
N GLU A 219 -11.79 17.56 -14.29
CA GLU A 219 -11.74 16.45 -13.33
C GLU A 219 -12.64 15.33 -13.81
N LEU A 220 -12.14 14.10 -13.80
CA LEU A 220 -12.82 12.94 -14.34
C LEU A 220 -12.89 11.81 -13.30
N TRP A 221 -14.07 11.19 -13.21
CA TRP A 221 -14.39 10.24 -12.15
C TRP A 221 -14.91 8.92 -12.73
N PRO A 222 -14.04 8.06 -13.33
CA PRO A 222 -14.42 6.72 -13.73
C PRO A 222 -14.83 5.89 -12.50
N ARG A 223 -15.79 5.00 -12.66
CA ARG A 223 -16.10 4.00 -11.63
C ARG A 223 -14.91 3.06 -11.43
N LEU A 224 -14.84 2.43 -10.27
CA LEU A 224 -13.88 1.36 -10.02
C LEU A 224 -14.15 0.19 -10.98
N TYR A 225 -13.09 -0.38 -11.55
CA TYR A 225 -13.11 -1.43 -12.58
C TYR A 225 -13.76 -0.99 -13.90
N GLU A 226 -13.54 0.26 -14.30
CA GLU A 226 -13.98 0.79 -15.58
C GLU A 226 -13.35 0.03 -16.75
N PRO A 227 -14.13 -0.58 -17.65
CA PRO A 227 -13.56 -1.34 -18.77
C PRO A 227 -13.13 -0.47 -19.95
N ASP A 228 -13.74 0.72 -20.12
CA ASP A 228 -13.53 1.60 -21.28
C ASP A 228 -13.20 3.03 -20.85
N TYR A 229 -11.93 3.39 -21.02
CA TYR A 229 -11.43 4.75 -20.76
C TYR A 229 -11.53 5.69 -21.97
N SER A 230 -12.01 5.24 -23.13
CA SER A 230 -12.06 6.05 -24.35
C SER A 230 -12.81 7.38 -24.19
N PRO A 231 -13.97 7.44 -23.51
CA PRO A 231 -14.67 8.72 -23.27
C PRO A 231 -13.83 9.70 -22.42
N TYR A 232 -13.15 9.18 -21.41
CA TYR A 232 -12.30 9.98 -20.53
C TYR A 232 -11.05 10.49 -21.25
N ILE A 233 -10.41 9.65 -22.08
CA ILE A 233 -9.25 10.02 -22.91
C ILE A 233 -9.66 11.11 -23.88
N THR A 234 -10.80 10.99 -24.57
CA THR A 234 -11.32 12.01 -25.48
C THR A 234 -11.55 13.36 -24.75
N ALA A 235 -12.13 13.32 -23.54
CA ALA A 235 -12.34 14.54 -22.76
C ALA A 235 -11.03 15.19 -22.33
N LEU A 236 -10.00 14.39 -21.94
CA LEU A 236 -8.65 14.87 -21.64
C LEU A 236 -8.00 15.50 -22.86
N GLU A 237 -8.07 14.88 -24.06
CA GLU A 237 -7.53 15.45 -25.30
C GLU A 237 -8.16 16.79 -25.63
N GLN A 238 -9.49 16.91 -25.50
CA GLN A 238 -10.22 18.15 -25.74
C GLN A 238 -9.84 19.25 -24.75
N SER A 239 -9.61 18.89 -23.50
CA SER A 239 -9.23 19.84 -22.44
C SER A 239 -7.76 20.28 -22.52
N ARG A 240 -6.90 19.59 -23.29
CA ARG A 240 -5.47 19.92 -23.52
C ARG A 240 -4.70 20.24 -22.24
N PRO A 241 -4.61 19.34 -21.26
CA PRO A 241 -3.82 19.58 -20.07
C PRO A 241 -2.32 19.49 -20.37
N ASP A 242 -1.51 20.26 -19.65
CA ASP A 242 -0.05 20.08 -19.64
C ASP A 242 0.32 18.88 -18.77
N ILE A 243 -0.40 18.73 -17.65
CA ILE A 243 -0.22 17.67 -16.65
C ILE A 243 -1.55 16.99 -16.38
N ILE A 244 -1.54 15.66 -16.38
CA ILE A 244 -2.63 14.82 -15.91
C ILE A 244 -2.15 14.13 -14.64
N VAL A 245 -2.81 14.37 -13.50
CA VAL A 245 -2.57 13.59 -12.29
C VAL A 245 -3.65 12.52 -12.17
N SER A 246 -3.21 11.28 -12.05
CA SER A 246 -4.10 10.12 -11.94
C SER A 246 -4.00 9.52 -10.54
N ALA A 247 -5.15 9.24 -9.94
CA ALA A 247 -5.29 8.38 -8.76
C ALA A 247 -5.90 7.01 -9.11
N ILE A 248 -5.98 6.66 -10.39
CA ILE A 248 -6.37 5.30 -10.81
C ILE A 248 -5.28 4.33 -10.38
N TRP A 249 -5.64 3.13 -9.93
CA TRP A 249 -4.72 2.14 -9.38
C TRP A 249 -4.92 0.74 -9.95
N GLY A 250 -3.93 -0.14 -9.76
CA GLY A 250 -3.99 -1.54 -10.15
C GLY A 250 -4.20 -1.76 -11.65
N GLY A 251 -4.96 -2.79 -11.96
CA GLY A 251 -5.29 -3.14 -13.34
C GLY A 251 -6.05 -2.05 -14.09
N ASP A 252 -6.75 -1.16 -13.37
CA ASP A 252 -7.44 -0.01 -13.97
C ASP A 252 -6.45 1.03 -14.49
N PHE A 253 -5.35 1.30 -13.74
CA PHE A 253 -4.29 2.21 -14.20
C PHE A 253 -3.59 1.64 -15.44
N HIS A 254 -3.31 0.34 -15.45
CA HIS A 254 -2.77 -0.33 -16.65
C HIS A 254 -3.72 -0.19 -17.84
N ALA A 255 -5.03 -0.45 -17.66
CA ALA A 255 -6.02 -0.31 -18.72
C ALA A 255 -6.11 1.12 -19.26
N PHE A 256 -6.10 2.12 -18.37
CA PHE A 256 -6.08 3.53 -18.75
C PHE A 256 -4.84 3.90 -19.57
N VAL A 257 -3.63 3.58 -19.07
CA VAL A 257 -2.37 3.91 -19.76
C VAL A 257 -2.27 3.20 -21.10
N LYS A 258 -2.68 1.92 -21.18
CA LYS A 258 -2.69 1.16 -22.44
C LYS A 258 -3.63 1.79 -23.49
N GLN A 259 -4.82 2.22 -23.09
CA GLN A 259 -5.77 2.87 -24.00
C GLN A 259 -5.28 4.27 -24.38
N ALA A 260 -4.73 5.03 -23.43
CA ALA A 260 -4.17 6.36 -23.68
C ALA A 260 -2.92 6.32 -24.62
N ALA A 261 -2.11 5.27 -24.55
CA ALA A 261 -0.97 5.06 -25.46
C ALA A 261 -1.40 4.84 -26.93
N GLY A 262 -2.65 4.42 -27.16
CA GLY A 262 -3.24 4.33 -28.51
C GLY A 262 -3.80 5.65 -29.05
N SER A 263 -3.72 6.73 -28.29
CA SER A 263 -4.22 8.08 -28.62
C SER A 263 -3.05 9.07 -28.68
N ARG A 264 -3.36 10.35 -28.94
CA ARG A 264 -2.35 11.43 -28.91
C ARG A 264 -2.17 12.08 -27.54
N LEU A 265 -2.94 11.65 -26.54
CA LEU A 265 -2.95 12.28 -25.23
C LEU A 265 -1.57 12.36 -24.60
N LEU A 266 -0.83 11.24 -24.60
CA LEU A 266 0.49 11.16 -23.98
C LEU A 266 1.64 11.73 -24.84
N GLU A 267 1.35 12.17 -26.07
CA GLU A 267 2.29 12.94 -26.90
C GLU A 267 2.32 14.42 -26.46
N THR A 268 1.21 14.93 -25.94
CA THR A 268 1.01 16.37 -25.63
C THR A 268 0.95 16.68 -24.14
N SER A 269 0.63 15.68 -23.31
CA SER A 269 0.46 15.81 -21.87
C SER A 269 1.40 14.88 -21.11
N ARG A 270 1.88 15.30 -19.94
CA ARG A 270 2.59 14.43 -18.99
C ARG A 270 1.59 13.74 -18.08
N LEU A 271 1.75 12.44 -17.85
CA LEU A 271 0.93 11.69 -16.93
C LEU A 271 1.70 11.39 -15.65
N ALA A 272 1.12 11.79 -14.53
CA ALA A 272 1.66 11.54 -13.20
C ALA A 272 0.73 10.64 -12.37
N ASN A 273 1.32 9.70 -11.63
CA ASN A 273 0.63 8.96 -10.58
C ASN A 273 1.58 8.81 -9.38
N PHE A 274 1.27 9.53 -8.30
CA PHE A 274 2.19 9.73 -7.18
C PHE A 274 2.05 8.72 -6.05
N ASP A 275 1.03 7.86 -6.08
CA ASP A 275 0.74 6.94 -4.98
C ASP A 275 0.91 5.45 -5.35
N THR A 276 0.43 5.06 -6.53
CA THR A 276 0.33 3.66 -6.94
C THR A 276 0.88 3.38 -8.33
N GLY A 277 1.34 4.42 -9.02
CA GLY A 277 1.69 4.36 -10.45
C GLY A 277 2.94 3.57 -10.79
N ALA A 278 3.78 3.29 -9.80
CA ALA A 278 5.02 2.51 -9.99
C ALA A 278 4.94 1.12 -9.37
N ASN A 279 3.74 0.57 -9.22
CA ASN A 279 3.59 -0.79 -8.74
C ASN A 279 4.24 -1.78 -9.70
N PHE A 280 4.86 -2.84 -9.18
CA PHE A 280 5.69 -3.74 -9.99
C PHE A 280 4.92 -4.41 -11.14
N ASP A 281 3.67 -4.82 -10.91
CA ASP A 281 2.80 -5.39 -11.94
C ASP A 281 2.54 -4.43 -13.11
N PHE A 282 2.39 -3.14 -12.81
CA PHE A 282 2.26 -2.10 -13.84
C PHE A 282 3.56 -1.92 -14.63
N LEU A 283 4.72 -1.90 -13.96
CA LEU A 283 6.03 -1.78 -14.65
C LEU A 283 6.30 -2.98 -15.55
N VAL A 284 5.92 -4.19 -15.13
CA VAL A 284 5.95 -5.39 -15.99
C VAL A 284 5.06 -5.22 -17.21
N ALA A 285 3.86 -4.70 -17.01
CA ALA A 285 2.87 -4.53 -18.08
C ALA A 285 3.24 -3.44 -19.11
N LEU A 286 4.08 -2.47 -18.74
CA LEU A 286 4.62 -1.47 -19.66
C LEU A 286 5.54 -2.09 -20.72
N GLY A 287 6.18 -3.23 -20.44
CA GLY A 287 7.17 -3.86 -21.32
C GLY A 287 8.41 -2.97 -21.48
N ASP A 288 8.91 -2.85 -22.73
CA ASP A 288 10.09 -2.06 -23.10
C ASP A 288 9.77 -0.64 -23.59
N LYS A 289 8.47 -0.27 -23.68
CA LYS A 289 7.99 0.96 -24.32
C LYS A 289 7.06 1.76 -23.42
N ALA A 290 7.63 2.39 -22.40
CA ALA A 290 6.88 3.37 -21.65
C ALA A 290 6.59 4.62 -22.49
N PRO A 291 5.36 5.17 -22.43
CA PRO A 291 5.09 6.51 -22.95
C PRO A 291 6.05 7.53 -22.34
N ALA A 292 6.52 8.48 -23.15
CA ALA A 292 7.36 9.56 -22.67
C ALA A 292 6.60 10.42 -21.64
N GLY A 293 7.32 10.96 -20.65
CA GLY A 293 6.74 11.89 -19.68
C GLY A 293 5.92 11.28 -18.56
N LEU A 294 6.00 9.95 -18.35
CA LEU A 294 5.45 9.33 -17.16
C LEU A 294 6.24 9.77 -15.91
N ILE A 295 5.51 10.20 -14.89
CA ILE A 295 6.02 10.63 -13.58
C ILE A 295 5.34 9.72 -12.53
N LEU A 296 6.07 8.80 -11.97
CA LEU A 296 5.50 7.72 -11.19
C LEU A 296 6.08 7.61 -9.80
N SER A 297 5.28 7.11 -8.89
CA SER A 297 5.69 6.70 -7.55
C SER A 297 4.85 5.50 -7.07
N ALA A 298 5.32 4.86 -6.02
CA ALA A 298 4.59 3.90 -5.22
C ALA A 298 5.02 4.01 -3.75
N ARG A 299 4.29 3.39 -2.85
CA ARG A 299 4.60 3.41 -1.41
C ARG A 299 5.82 2.57 -1.05
N HIS A 300 6.22 1.67 -1.94
CA HIS A 300 7.45 0.89 -1.86
C HIS A 300 8.01 0.66 -3.28
N HIS A 301 9.33 0.60 -3.39
CA HIS A 301 10.03 0.31 -4.64
C HIS A 301 11.07 -0.80 -4.44
N ASN A 302 11.06 -1.79 -5.32
CA ASN A 302 11.99 -2.92 -5.24
C ASN A 302 13.47 -2.51 -5.41
N ASN A 303 13.72 -1.43 -6.13
CA ASN A 303 15.05 -0.92 -6.44
C ASN A 303 15.41 0.39 -5.71
N TRP A 304 14.58 0.84 -4.77
CA TRP A 304 14.83 2.02 -3.94
C TRP A 304 14.12 1.89 -2.57
N PRO A 305 14.75 2.32 -1.46
CA PRO A 305 16.17 2.71 -1.34
C PRO A 305 17.11 1.49 -1.47
N GLN A 306 18.36 1.74 -1.86
CA GLN A 306 19.35 0.68 -2.00
C GLN A 306 19.97 0.33 -0.63
N THR A 307 19.15 -0.16 0.30
CA THR A 307 19.54 -0.62 1.62
C THR A 307 19.56 -2.15 1.69
N GLU A 308 20.31 -2.70 2.62
CA GLU A 308 20.32 -4.14 2.90
C GLU A 308 18.92 -4.64 3.29
N ARG A 309 18.22 -3.84 4.11
CA ARG A 309 16.86 -4.18 4.56
C ARG A 309 15.89 -4.31 3.38
N ASN A 310 15.90 -3.36 2.44
CA ASN A 310 15.05 -3.43 1.26
C ASN A 310 15.41 -4.63 0.38
N ARG A 311 16.71 -4.84 0.11
CA ARG A 311 17.15 -6.01 -0.67
C ARG A 311 16.71 -7.32 -0.02
N SER A 312 16.95 -7.48 1.28
CA SER A 312 16.58 -8.69 2.02
C SER A 312 15.07 -8.98 1.96
N PHE A 313 14.22 -7.95 2.13
CA PHE A 313 12.78 -8.09 1.98
C PHE A 313 12.40 -8.53 0.57
N VAL A 314 12.90 -7.85 -0.45
CA VAL A 314 12.60 -8.13 -1.87
C VAL A 314 13.07 -9.53 -2.27
N GLU A 315 14.28 -9.92 -1.87
CA GLU A 315 14.84 -11.24 -2.15
C GLU A 315 14.05 -12.35 -1.46
N ARG A 316 13.69 -12.16 -0.18
CA ARG A 316 12.90 -13.15 0.55
C ARG A 316 11.51 -13.32 -0.04
N PHE A 317 10.85 -12.21 -0.38
CA PHE A 317 9.58 -12.25 -1.08
C PHE A 317 9.69 -13.01 -2.42
N HIS A 318 10.72 -12.71 -3.20
CA HIS A 318 10.97 -13.37 -4.48
C HIS A 318 11.22 -14.88 -4.33
N GLN A 319 11.97 -15.29 -3.32
CA GLN A 319 12.20 -16.71 -3.00
C GLN A 319 10.90 -17.47 -2.69
N LEU A 320 9.97 -16.82 -1.99
CA LEU A 320 8.69 -17.46 -1.60
C LEU A 320 7.67 -17.50 -2.74
N SER A 321 7.62 -16.45 -3.57
CA SER A 321 6.53 -16.27 -4.56
C SER A 321 6.97 -16.50 -6.02
N GLY A 322 8.28 -16.47 -6.33
CA GLY A 322 8.81 -16.44 -7.69
C GLY A 322 8.56 -15.11 -8.41
N ARG A 323 8.04 -14.07 -7.72
CA ARG A 323 7.74 -12.74 -8.25
C ARG A 323 8.41 -11.67 -7.40
N TYR A 324 8.51 -10.44 -7.91
CA TYR A 324 8.89 -9.28 -7.11
C TYR A 324 7.66 -8.64 -6.48
N PRO A 325 7.79 -8.08 -5.25
CA PRO A 325 6.66 -7.58 -4.49
C PRO A 325 6.02 -6.33 -5.10
N THR A 326 4.71 -6.23 -4.97
CA THR A 326 3.99 -4.97 -5.02
C THR A 326 4.16 -4.21 -3.70
N TYR A 327 3.80 -2.92 -3.67
CA TYR A 327 3.83 -2.15 -2.42
C TYR A 327 2.90 -2.74 -1.33
N ALA A 328 1.85 -3.46 -1.72
CA ALA A 328 0.94 -4.12 -0.76
C ALA A 328 1.65 -5.19 0.08
N ALA A 329 2.58 -5.93 -0.52
CA ALA A 329 3.41 -6.88 0.20
C ALA A 329 4.22 -6.22 1.30
N GLN A 330 4.85 -5.08 0.99
CA GLN A 330 5.66 -4.33 1.94
C GLN A 330 4.79 -3.75 3.06
N GLY A 331 3.61 -3.17 2.73
CA GLY A 331 2.68 -2.67 3.74
C GLY A 331 2.22 -3.76 4.70
N ALA A 332 1.90 -4.95 4.20
CA ALA A 332 1.52 -6.10 5.02
C ALA A 332 2.67 -6.61 5.92
N TYR A 333 3.90 -6.69 5.38
CA TYR A 333 5.10 -6.96 6.15
C TYR A 333 5.29 -5.92 7.27
N THR A 334 5.20 -4.64 6.93
CA THR A 334 5.32 -3.54 7.90
C THR A 334 4.28 -3.63 9.00
N GLY A 335 3.03 -3.98 8.67
CA GLY A 335 1.96 -4.15 9.67
C GLY A 335 2.32 -5.15 10.76
N VAL A 336 2.86 -6.31 10.37
CA VAL A 336 3.33 -7.33 11.31
C VAL A 336 4.54 -6.85 12.12
N MET A 337 5.53 -6.23 11.47
CA MET A 337 6.76 -5.80 12.12
C MET A 337 6.55 -4.63 13.11
N VAL A 338 5.73 -3.66 12.74
CA VAL A 338 5.33 -2.54 13.63
C VAL A 338 4.59 -3.07 14.86
N PHE A 339 3.66 -4.02 14.64
CA PHE A 339 2.93 -4.65 15.74
C PHE A 339 3.87 -5.46 16.66
N ALA A 340 4.78 -6.25 16.10
CA ALA A 340 5.78 -7.00 16.86
C ALA A 340 6.67 -6.07 17.71
N LYS A 341 7.08 -4.93 17.13
CA LYS A 341 7.86 -3.92 17.83
C LYS A 341 7.09 -3.26 18.99
N ALA A 342 5.79 -3.01 18.81
CA ALA A 342 4.94 -2.53 19.89
C ALA A 342 4.80 -3.57 21.02
N PHE A 343 4.63 -4.85 20.68
CA PHE A 343 4.60 -5.95 21.64
C PHE A 343 5.90 -6.04 22.47
N GLU A 344 7.06 -5.96 21.82
CA GLU A 344 8.36 -5.90 22.51
C GLU A 344 8.40 -4.72 23.51
N LYS A 345 7.96 -3.54 23.07
CA LYS A 345 7.96 -2.31 23.90
C LYS A 345 7.02 -2.41 25.11
N THR A 346 5.96 -3.22 25.03
CA THR A 346 5.05 -3.48 26.18
C THR A 346 5.63 -4.53 27.14
N GLY A 347 6.74 -5.20 26.82
CA GLY A 347 7.24 -6.34 27.58
C GLY A 347 6.35 -7.58 27.46
N GLY A 348 5.63 -7.74 26.34
CA GLY A 348 4.73 -8.87 26.07
C GLY A 348 3.29 -8.68 26.57
N VAL A 349 2.93 -7.47 27.02
CA VAL A 349 1.54 -7.17 27.41
C VAL A 349 0.68 -7.00 26.15
N THR A 350 -0.46 -7.70 26.11
CA THR A 350 -1.35 -7.75 24.94
C THR A 350 -2.61 -6.90 25.09
N ASP A 351 -2.73 -6.15 26.18
CA ASP A 351 -3.83 -5.21 26.40
C ASP A 351 -3.83 -4.11 25.33
N SER A 352 -4.99 -3.85 24.73
CA SER A 352 -5.13 -2.89 23.63
C SER A 352 -4.63 -1.48 23.99
N GLN A 353 -4.84 -1.02 25.22
CA GLN A 353 -4.39 0.31 25.65
C GLN A 353 -2.87 0.36 25.83
N ALA A 354 -2.25 -0.73 26.29
CA ALA A 354 -0.79 -0.83 26.37
C ALA A 354 -0.17 -0.82 24.97
N LEU A 355 -0.74 -1.57 24.02
CA LEU A 355 -0.30 -1.59 22.63
C LEU A 355 -0.47 -0.24 21.92
N ILE A 356 -1.59 0.47 22.14
CA ILE A 356 -1.83 1.81 21.61
C ILE A 356 -0.72 2.75 22.08
N ARG A 357 -0.48 2.83 23.39
CA ARG A 357 0.61 3.67 23.95
C ARG A 357 2.01 3.28 23.44
N ALA A 358 2.21 2.01 23.14
CA ALA A 358 3.48 1.55 22.58
C ALA A 358 3.65 1.93 21.12
N LEU A 359 2.55 1.95 20.34
CA LEU A 359 2.53 2.37 18.94
C LEU A 359 2.70 3.88 18.78
N GLU A 360 2.12 4.68 19.68
CA GLU A 360 2.25 6.14 19.65
C GLU A 360 3.72 6.57 19.76
N GLY A 361 4.23 7.25 18.73
CA GLY A 361 5.63 7.67 18.64
C GLY A 361 6.63 6.53 18.39
N LEU A 362 6.18 5.34 18.02
CA LEU A 362 7.06 4.22 17.70
C LEU A 362 7.97 4.55 16.51
N GLU A 363 9.26 4.31 16.69
CA GLU A 363 10.25 4.39 15.62
C GLU A 363 10.73 2.98 15.25
N ILE A 364 10.83 2.73 13.94
CA ILE A 364 11.22 1.45 13.38
C ILE A 364 11.95 1.65 12.05
N ALA A 365 12.99 0.86 11.77
CA ALA A 365 13.62 0.83 10.47
C ALA A 365 12.91 -0.17 9.56
N LEU A 366 12.49 0.28 8.38
CA LEU A 366 11.68 -0.48 7.43
C LEU A 366 12.35 -0.54 6.04
N PRO A 367 11.91 -1.44 5.13
CA PRO A 367 12.48 -1.57 3.79
C PRO A 367 12.52 -0.26 3.00
N GLU A 368 11.51 0.59 3.12
CA GLU A 368 11.36 1.87 2.42
C GLU A 368 12.18 3.03 3.00
N ASP A 369 12.84 2.83 4.14
CA ASP A 369 13.61 3.89 4.77
C ASP A 369 14.97 4.10 4.10
N PRO A 370 15.29 5.33 3.64
CA PRO A 370 16.64 5.67 3.20
C PRO A 370 17.69 5.46 4.29
N PRO A 371 18.98 5.30 3.94
CA PRO A 371 20.04 5.12 4.92
C PRO A 371 20.06 6.22 5.99
N GLY A 372 20.08 5.82 7.26
CA GLY A 372 20.13 6.74 8.40
C GLY A 372 18.76 7.37 8.76
N THR A 373 17.67 6.93 8.14
CA THR A 373 16.33 7.35 8.52
C THR A 373 15.51 6.21 9.12
N TYR A 374 14.43 6.57 9.78
CA TYR A 374 13.48 5.65 10.41
C TYR A 374 12.07 6.11 10.14
N SER A 375 11.19 5.15 9.92
CA SER A 375 9.75 5.38 9.94
C SER A 375 9.29 5.63 11.38
N ARG A 376 8.34 6.56 11.56
CA ARG A 376 7.80 6.89 12.88
C ARG A 376 6.29 6.99 12.82
N ILE A 377 5.60 6.42 13.80
CA ILE A 377 4.16 6.63 13.97
C ILE A 377 3.92 7.95 14.70
N ASP A 378 3.18 8.84 14.08
CA ASP A 378 2.78 10.11 14.71
C ASP A 378 1.81 9.84 15.88
N PRO A 379 2.10 10.35 17.09
CA PRO A 379 1.28 10.02 18.27
C PRO A 379 -0.09 10.69 18.31
N VAL A 380 -0.37 11.64 17.42
CA VAL A 380 -1.65 12.38 17.36
C VAL A 380 -2.55 11.88 16.25
N THR A 381 -1.94 11.62 15.10
CA THR A 381 -2.67 11.18 13.91
C THR A 381 -2.69 9.66 13.76
N HIS A 382 -1.75 8.93 14.39
CA HIS A 382 -1.50 7.49 14.22
C HIS A 382 -1.13 7.11 12.78
N GLN A 383 -0.68 8.09 11.98
CA GLN A 383 -0.12 7.89 10.66
C GLN A 383 1.37 7.64 10.75
N ILE A 384 1.86 6.62 10.07
CA ILE A 384 3.31 6.45 9.88
C ILE A 384 3.84 7.59 9.01
N GLN A 385 5.00 8.10 9.36
CA GLN A 385 5.71 9.17 8.65
C GLN A 385 6.91 8.55 7.95
N GLN A 386 6.91 8.60 6.62
CA GLN A 386 7.91 7.99 5.75
C GLN A 386 8.31 8.94 4.63
N SER A 387 9.48 8.69 4.04
CA SER A 387 9.91 9.37 2.81
C SER A 387 9.08 8.89 1.61
N GLN A 388 9.01 9.73 0.57
CA GLN A 388 8.41 9.37 -0.72
C GLN A 388 9.40 9.65 -1.85
N ALA A 389 9.56 8.69 -2.78
CA ALA A 389 10.41 8.83 -3.95
C ALA A 389 9.55 8.85 -5.22
N ILE A 390 9.81 9.80 -6.10
CA ILE A 390 9.16 9.94 -7.41
C ILE A 390 10.24 9.75 -8.47
N GLY A 391 9.94 8.98 -9.51
CA GLY A 391 10.87 8.70 -10.59
C GLY A 391 10.20 8.59 -11.96
N SER A 392 11.01 8.26 -12.94
CA SER A 392 10.61 7.98 -14.32
C SER A 392 11.02 6.56 -14.70
N PRO A 393 10.31 5.90 -15.63
CA PRO A 393 10.71 4.58 -16.11
C PRO A 393 12.08 4.61 -16.80
N VAL A 394 12.98 3.73 -16.39
CA VAL A 394 14.32 3.53 -16.97
C VAL A 394 14.54 2.05 -17.28
N PRO A 395 15.28 1.69 -18.34
CA PRO A 395 15.55 0.29 -18.68
C PRO A 395 16.28 -0.45 -17.56
N THR A 396 15.92 -1.74 -17.39
CA THR A 396 16.55 -2.63 -16.42
C THR A 396 16.56 -4.08 -16.91
N THR A 397 17.51 -4.86 -16.40
CA THR A 397 17.53 -6.32 -16.53
C THR A 397 17.54 -7.01 -15.15
N ALA A 398 17.53 -6.23 -14.07
CA ALA A 398 17.72 -6.72 -12.71
C ALA A 398 16.45 -7.32 -12.07
N TYR A 399 15.27 -7.01 -12.63
CA TYR A 399 13.98 -7.39 -12.05
C TYR A 399 13.06 -8.07 -13.08
N PRO A 400 13.47 -9.24 -13.66
CA PRO A 400 12.64 -9.91 -14.66
C PRO A 400 11.28 -10.34 -14.07
N PRO A 401 10.17 -10.30 -14.83
CA PRO A 401 10.12 -9.99 -16.27
C PRO A 401 10.01 -8.48 -16.60
N ALA A 402 10.07 -7.57 -15.62
CA ALA A 402 10.05 -6.13 -15.88
C ALA A 402 11.29 -5.72 -16.71
N GLN A 403 11.05 -4.96 -17.77
CA GLN A 403 12.08 -4.38 -18.63
C GLN A 403 12.37 -2.92 -18.25
N LEU A 404 11.50 -2.34 -17.42
CA LEU A 404 11.61 -0.99 -16.89
C LEU A 404 11.41 -1.03 -15.36
N MET A 405 12.19 -0.23 -14.66
CA MET A 405 11.97 0.14 -13.26
C MET A 405 12.03 1.66 -13.15
N LEU A 406 11.78 2.23 -11.97
CA LEU A 406 11.97 3.67 -11.81
C LEU A 406 13.44 4.01 -11.57
N GLY A 407 13.83 5.18 -12.08
CA GLY A 407 15.10 5.87 -11.85
C GLY A 407 14.89 7.38 -11.81
N ASP A 408 15.98 8.16 -11.93
CA ASP A 408 15.95 9.63 -11.92
C ASP A 408 15.18 10.19 -10.70
N TRP A 409 15.49 9.65 -9.55
CA TRP A 409 14.74 9.85 -8.31
C TRP A 409 14.72 11.30 -7.81
N SER A 410 13.52 11.76 -7.47
CA SER A 410 13.26 12.92 -6.62
C SER A 410 12.73 12.41 -5.29
N VAL A 411 13.50 12.58 -4.23
CA VAL A 411 13.18 12.05 -2.89
C VAL A 411 12.75 13.19 -1.98
N TYR A 412 11.68 12.98 -1.25
CA TYR A 412 11.13 13.91 -0.27
C TYR A 412 11.10 13.23 1.10
N SER A 413 11.67 13.87 2.10
CA SER A 413 11.72 13.35 3.46
C SER A 413 10.36 13.40 4.15
N ALA A 414 10.16 12.54 5.13
CA ALA A 414 8.95 12.56 5.97
C ALA A 414 8.66 13.96 6.55
N GLN A 415 9.71 14.71 6.93
CA GLN A 415 9.57 16.06 7.47
C GLN A 415 9.03 17.07 6.45
N GLU A 416 9.50 17.00 5.19
CA GLU A 416 9.01 17.87 4.11
C GLU A 416 7.55 17.59 3.76
N LEU A 417 7.08 16.37 3.99
CA LEU A 417 5.74 15.92 3.62
C LEU A 417 4.68 16.09 4.73
N GLN A 418 5.06 16.61 5.89
CA GLN A 418 4.10 16.88 6.97
C GLN A 418 3.07 17.94 6.57
N LEU A 419 1.86 17.76 7.08
CA LEU A 419 0.83 18.80 7.04
C LEU A 419 1.33 20.05 7.77
N ASP A 420 1.05 21.24 7.22
CA ASP A 420 1.22 22.46 7.99
C ASP A 420 0.31 22.49 9.21
N SER A 421 0.76 23.15 10.27
CA SER A 421 0.07 23.16 11.56
C SER A 421 -1.38 23.66 11.50
N ALA A 422 -1.69 24.62 10.58
CA ALA A 422 -3.03 25.17 10.46
C ALA A 422 -3.99 24.15 9.81
N THR A 423 -3.55 23.49 8.74
CA THR A 423 -4.31 22.44 8.06
C THR A 423 -4.50 21.23 8.97
N LEU A 424 -3.44 20.78 9.65
CA LEU A 424 -3.53 19.69 10.62
C LEU A 424 -4.56 20.01 11.71
N LYS A 425 -4.46 21.17 12.34
CA LYS A 425 -5.41 21.60 13.38
C LYS A 425 -6.85 21.64 12.87
N ARG A 426 -7.08 22.17 11.68
CA ARG A 426 -8.42 22.25 11.07
C ARG A 426 -8.99 20.84 10.82
N ARG A 427 -8.20 19.92 10.25
CA ARG A 427 -8.63 18.55 9.95
C ARG A 427 -8.89 17.74 11.22
N LEU A 428 -8.06 17.90 12.26
CA LEU A 428 -8.27 17.25 13.54
C LEU A 428 -9.50 17.79 14.27
N ALA A 429 -9.80 19.08 14.14
CA ALA A 429 -11.01 19.69 14.73
C ALA A 429 -12.31 19.14 14.08
N ALA A 430 -12.24 18.55 12.90
CA ALA A 430 -13.37 17.90 12.24
C ALA A 430 -13.61 16.44 12.70
N ARG A 431 -12.75 15.91 13.60
CA ARG A 431 -12.94 14.56 14.17
C ARG A 431 -14.26 14.49 14.91
N LYS A 432 -15.04 13.45 14.66
CA LYS A 432 -16.23 13.16 15.46
C LYS A 432 -15.82 12.71 16.86
N PRO A 433 -16.53 13.18 17.91
CA PRO A 433 -16.33 12.70 19.28
C PRO A 433 -16.38 11.18 19.36
N VAL A 434 -15.63 10.59 20.30
CA VAL A 434 -15.53 9.13 20.46
C VAL A 434 -16.88 8.52 20.85
N ASP A 435 -17.77 9.29 21.48
CA ASP A 435 -19.03 8.83 22.08
C ASP A 435 -20.27 9.13 21.23
N GLU A 436 -20.12 9.71 20.03
CA GLU A 436 -21.25 9.90 19.10
C GLU A 436 -21.32 8.75 18.09
N PRO A 437 -22.50 8.08 17.97
CA PRO A 437 -22.72 6.96 17.05
C PRO A 437 -22.68 7.37 15.57
#